data_44fa802e3a884df71888717401e03a75
#
_entry.id   44fa802e3a884df71888717401e03a75
#
_cell.length_a   1.000
_cell.length_b   1.000
_cell.length_c   1.000
_cell.angle_alpha   90.00
_cell.angle_beta   90.00
_cell.angle_gamma   90.00
#
_symmetry.space_group_name_H-M   'P 1'
#
loop_
_entity.id
_entity.type
_entity.pdbx_description
1 polymer ?
#
loop_
_entity_poly.entity_id
_entity_poly.type
_entity_poly.pdbx_seq_one_letter_code
_entity_poly.pdbx_strand_id
1 'polypeptide(L)'
;MVDRFNRRRFLGYGAATTFSSILLKACASPSTEVENTNVESGDSKADSAVKGLAIALPGTITDGGWNQLGYEGVKRAGDQLNIEVAYVEQVDNADQTEALADFARQGYGLVVGHGGQFDAAIEQVALDFPEAFFLGVNGDIAGDNYACVRTNYNQMLYLSGMIGAAMSQSKKLAYLAGMEFKSTQQQGAAMDLGAKAMDPSAEVVSSFVGDFNDIAKAKESALALIASGVDVIFHNLDNSAPAVLQACEAAGIYAIGNNVDQFELAPEAILTSAIQDIGGAITEVAALSATGEIEGKKYVIGLESPELVRFGTFNQAVPPEVREQVDAVAADMVADKLTFEDTEENGKASVKVVMS
;
A
#
# COMPACT_ATOMS: atom_id res chain seq x y z
N MET A 1 -6.46 18.72 -2.83
CA MET A 1 -6.09 18.74 -1.39
C MET A 1 -5.87 17.29 -1.01
N VAL A 2 -4.67 16.90 -0.61
CA VAL A 2 -4.37 15.53 -0.21
C VAL A 2 -4.81 15.39 1.24
N ASP A 3 -5.82 14.56 1.51
CA ASP A 3 -6.33 14.35 2.87
C ASP A 3 -5.57 13.14 3.47
N ARG A 4 -4.84 13.38 4.56
CA ARG A 4 -4.08 12.33 5.26
C ARG A 4 -5.01 11.58 6.18
N PHE A 5 -4.89 10.26 6.18
CA PHE A 5 -5.67 9.37 7.03
C PHE A 5 -5.22 9.54 8.50
N ASN A 6 -6.13 9.94 9.40
CA ASN A 6 -5.80 10.13 10.82
C ASN A 6 -6.76 9.33 11.70
N ARG A 7 -6.29 8.22 12.25
CA ARG A 7 -7.03 7.30 13.16
C ARG A 7 -7.64 7.96 14.41
N ARG A 8 -7.13 9.09 14.87
CA ARG A 8 -7.73 9.76 16.03
C ARG A 8 -9.19 10.17 15.81
N ARG A 9 -9.64 10.27 14.55
CA ARG A 9 -11.06 10.47 14.21
C ARG A 9 -11.85 9.14 14.19
N PHE A 10 -11.20 8.02 13.93
CA PHE A 10 -11.84 6.70 13.79
C PHE A 10 -12.20 6.06 15.16
N LEU A 11 -11.37 6.22 16.18
CA LEU A 11 -11.60 5.65 17.53
C LEU A 11 -12.71 6.35 18.34
N GLY A 12 -13.29 7.44 17.86
CA GLY A 12 -14.37 8.17 18.54
C GLY A 12 -15.77 7.57 18.35
N TYR A 13 -15.99 6.64 17.43
CA TYR A 13 -17.33 6.11 17.08
C TYR A 13 -17.63 4.69 17.59
N GLY A 14 -16.69 4.03 18.24
CA GLY A 14 -16.78 2.62 18.67
C GLY A 14 -17.26 2.36 20.10
N ALA A 15 -18.14 3.16 20.70
CA ALA A 15 -18.65 2.86 22.05
C ALA A 15 -20.08 3.34 22.29
N ALA A 16 -21.06 2.68 21.71
CA ALA A 16 -22.45 2.73 22.19
C ALA A 16 -23.25 1.49 21.74
N THR A 17 -22.96 0.33 22.30
CA THR A 17 -23.91 -0.79 22.28
C THR A 17 -24.47 -0.98 23.67
N THR A 18 -25.66 -0.43 23.91
CA THR A 18 -26.48 -0.72 25.07
C THR A 18 -27.07 -2.12 24.96
N PHE A 19 -26.70 -2.97 25.93
CA PHE A 19 -27.35 -4.25 26.18
C PHE A 19 -28.81 -4.02 26.54
N SER A 20 -29.76 -4.52 25.73
CA SER A 20 -31.16 -4.71 26.11
C SER A 20 -31.44 -6.20 26.18
N SER A 21 -31.59 -6.68 27.38
CA SER A 21 -32.06 -8.02 27.73
C SER A 21 -33.54 -8.16 27.38
N ILE A 22 -33.90 -9.09 26.49
CA ILE A 22 -35.31 -9.48 26.27
C ILE A 22 -35.52 -10.89 26.81
N LEU A 23 -36.40 -10.97 27.81
CA LEU A 23 -36.95 -12.18 28.41
C LEU A 23 -37.85 -12.94 27.44
N LEU A 24 -37.60 -14.24 27.31
CA LEU A 24 -38.52 -15.20 26.70
C LEU A 24 -39.83 -15.33 27.45
N LYS A 25 -40.96 -15.25 26.72
CA LYS A 25 -42.21 -15.94 27.12
C LYS A 25 -42.85 -16.60 25.90
N ALA A 26 -43.13 -17.88 26.08
CA ALA A 26 -43.68 -18.79 25.09
C ALA A 26 -45.22 -18.81 25.06
N CYS A 27 -45.74 -19.32 23.91
CA CYS A 27 -47.03 -19.97 23.66
C CYS A 27 -48.29 -19.13 23.48
N ALA A 28 -48.85 -19.09 22.27
CA ALA A 28 -50.11 -19.77 21.83
C ALA A 28 -50.67 -19.10 20.58
N SER A 29 -50.92 -19.87 19.49
CA SER A 29 -51.85 -19.49 18.38
C SER A 29 -53.30 -19.82 18.82
N PRO A 30 -54.39 -19.35 18.14
CA PRO A 30 -54.55 -19.11 16.69
C PRO A 30 -55.50 -17.95 16.30
N SER A 31 -55.63 -17.83 14.95
CA SER A 31 -56.77 -17.32 14.13
C SER A 31 -56.83 -15.83 13.74
N THR A 32 -56.66 -15.66 12.44
CA THR A 32 -57.41 -14.84 11.45
C THR A 32 -58.06 -13.52 11.87
N GLU A 33 -57.52 -12.42 11.33
CA GLU A 33 -58.37 -11.40 10.66
C GLU A 33 -57.47 -10.48 9.80
N VAL A 34 -57.96 -10.23 8.55
CA VAL A 34 -57.31 -9.35 7.59
C VAL A 34 -57.79 -7.94 7.87
N GLU A 35 -56.91 -7.06 8.31
CA GLU A 35 -57.21 -5.63 8.32
C GLU A 35 -56.19 -4.86 7.48
N ASN A 36 -56.73 -4.24 6.45
CA ASN A 36 -56.00 -3.45 5.46
C ASN A 36 -55.72 -2.06 6.06
N THR A 37 -54.51 -1.81 6.49
CA THR A 37 -54.08 -0.47 6.87
C THR A 37 -53.02 0.03 5.90
N ASN A 38 -53.34 1.09 5.22
CA ASN A 38 -52.44 1.96 4.47
C ASN A 38 -51.19 2.27 5.33
N VAL A 39 -50.01 1.81 4.90
CA VAL A 39 -48.74 2.29 5.43
C VAL A 39 -48.28 3.39 4.50
N GLU A 40 -48.25 4.59 5.04
CA GLU A 40 -47.58 5.75 4.46
C GLU A 40 -46.14 5.37 4.09
N SER A 41 -45.73 5.74 2.89
CA SER A 41 -44.38 5.69 2.40
C SER A 41 -43.46 6.59 3.26
N GLY A 42 -42.91 6.01 4.30
CA GLY A 42 -41.75 6.60 4.97
C GLY A 42 -40.55 6.39 4.07
N ASP A 43 -39.91 7.49 3.71
CA ASP A 43 -38.54 7.50 3.11
C ASP A 43 -37.59 6.66 3.96
N SER A 44 -37.47 5.39 3.67
CA SER A 44 -36.37 4.58 4.14
C SER A 44 -35.16 5.00 3.30
N LYS A 45 -34.23 5.76 3.91
CA LYS A 45 -32.85 5.78 3.44
C LYS A 45 -32.46 4.33 3.19
N ALA A 46 -32.25 3.99 1.93
CA ALA A 46 -31.86 2.66 1.50
C ALA A 46 -30.66 2.22 2.32
N ASP A 47 -30.80 1.03 2.86
CA ASP A 47 -29.75 0.23 3.48
C ASP A 47 -28.65 0.03 2.43
N SER A 48 -27.68 0.94 2.37
CA SER A 48 -26.54 0.88 1.46
C SER A 48 -25.41 0.04 2.07
N ALA A 49 -25.78 -1.10 2.63
CA ALA A 49 -24.81 -2.09 3.01
C ALA A 49 -24.08 -2.57 1.74
N VAL A 50 -22.76 -2.36 1.69
CA VAL A 50 -21.90 -2.89 0.64
C VAL A 50 -22.15 -4.38 0.53
N LYS A 51 -22.71 -4.83 -0.62
CA LYS A 51 -23.12 -6.23 -0.81
C LYS A 51 -21.92 -7.20 -0.92
N GLY A 52 -20.72 -6.67 -1.17
CA GLY A 52 -19.51 -7.46 -1.32
C GLY A 52 -18.32 -6.60 -1.69
N LEU A 53 -17.16 -7.18 -1.57
CA LEU A 53 -15.85 -6.60 -1.85
C LEU A 53 -15.11 -7.48 -2.84
N ALA A 54 -14.60 -6.90 -3.93
CA ALA A 54 -13.84 -7.65 -4.93
C ALA A 54 -12.49 -7.00 -5.23
N ILE A 55 -11.50 -7.80 -5.65
CA ILE A 55 -10.18 -7.31 -6.04
C ILE A 55 -9.68 -7.96 -7.33
N ALA A 56 -9.16 -7.14 -8.23
CA ALA A 56 -8.41 -7.58 -9.41
C ALA A 56 -6.91 -7.29 -9.20
N LEU A 57 -6.06 -8.30 -9.39
CA LEU A 57 -4.63 -8.27 -9.12
C LEU A 57 -3.83 -8.58 -10.38
N PRO A 58 -2.72 -7.88 -10.65
CA PRO A 58 -1.88 -8.14 -11.83
C PRO A 58 -0.96 -9.36 -11.68
N GLY A 59 -0.73 -9.84 -10.47
CA GLY A 59 0.12 -10.99 -10.15
C GLY A 59 -0.59 -12.04 -9.30
N THR A 60 0.18 -12.98 -8.77
CA THR A 60 -0.35 -14.09 -7.96
C THR A 60 -0.55 -13.70 -6.50
N ILE A 61 -1.62 -14.21 -5.88
CA ILE A 61 -1.91 -13.99 -4.45
C ILE A 61 -0.93 -14.70 -3.49
N THR A 62 0.07 -15.38 -4.04
CA THR A 62 1.10 -16.12 -3.29
C THR A 62 2.52 -15.63 -3.59
N ASP A 63 2.66 -14.38 -4.03
CA ASP A 63 3.95 -13.78 -4.38
C ASP A 63 4.86 -13.44 -3.18
N GLY A 64 4.36 -13.62 -1.96
CA GLY A 64 5.09 -13.26 -0.74
C GLY A 64 5.29 -11.75 -0.56
N GLY A 65 4.59 -10.92 -1.33
CA GLY A 65 4.77 -9.48 -1.36
C GLY A 65 3.50 -8.71 -1.74
N TRP A 66 3.60 -7.91 -2.80
CA TRP A 66 2.62 -6.91 -3.18
C TRP A 66 1.20 -7.45 -3.43
N ASN A 67 1.07 -8.46 -4.30
CA ASN A 67 -0.27 -8.99 -4.64
C ASN A 67 -0.89 -9.77 -3.48
N GLN A 68 -0.09 -10.55 -2.75
CA GLN A 68 -0.54 -11.24 -1.56
C GLN A 68 -1.07 -10.27 -0.50
N LEU A 69 -0.38 -9.15 -0.24
CA LEU A 69 -0.82 -8.12 0.71
C LEU A 69 -2.17 -7.52 0.29
N GLY A 70 -2.38 -7.25 -0.99
CA GLY A 70 -3.65 -6.76 -1.51
C GLY A 70 -4.80 -7.74 -1.27
N TYR A 71 -4.59 -9.00 -1.62
CA TYR A 71 -5.56 -10.07 -1.40
C TYR A 71 -5.89 -10.27 0.09
N GLU A 72 -4.87 -10.34 0.95
CA GLU A 72 -5.05 -10.50 2.40
C GLU A 72 -5.77 -9.31 3.02
N GLY A 73 -5.54 -8.09 2.50
CA GLY A 73 -6.24 -6.88 2.93
C GLY A 73 -7.73 -6.93 2.63
N VAL A 74 -8.10 -7.31 1.41
CA VAL A 74 -9.50 -7.47 1.01
C VAL A 74 -10.16 -8.60 1.81
N LYS A 75 -9.49 -9.72 2.00
CA LYS A 75 -9.98 -10.83 2.82
C LYS A 75 -10.20 -10.39 4.27
N ARG A 76 -9.23 -9.70 4.87
CA ARG A 76 -9.33 -9.12 6.22
C ARG A 76 -10.52 -8.18 6.35
N ALA A 77 -10.73 -7.32 5.35
CA ALA A 77 -11.89 -6.42 5.31
C ALA A 77 -13.21 -7.21 5.26
N GLY A 78 -13.29 -8.23 4.39
CA GLY A 78 -14.46 -9.11 4.30
C GLY A 78 -14.80 -9.79 5.62
N ASP A 79 -13.79 -10.35 6.30
CA ASP A 79 -13.96 -11.00 7.61
C ASP A 79 -14.43 -9.99 8.68
N GLN A 80 -13.85 -8.76 8.72
CA GLN A 80 -14.23 -7.74 9.69
C GLN A 80 -15.63 -7.17 9.47
N LEU A 81 -16.04 -7.02 8.22
CA LEU A 81 -17.32 -6.44 7.82
C LEU A 81 -18.41 -7.50 7.65
N ASN A 82 -18.06 -8.79 7.72
CA ASN A 82 -18.92 -9.93 7.46
C ASN A 82 -19.63 -9.82 6.09
N ILE A 83 -18.85 -9.51 5.04
CA ILE A 83 -19.31 -9.41 3.65
C ILE A 83 -18.57 -10.40 2.75
N GLU A 84 -19.19 -10.75 1.62
CA GLU A 84 -18.60 -11.63 0.62
C GLU A 84 -17.37 -11.01 -0.03
N VAL A 85 -16.35 -11.83 -0.31
CA VAL A 85 -15.12 -11.42 -0.98
C VAL A 85 -14.89 -12.26 -2.23
N ALA A 86 -14.57 -11.59 -3.35
CA ALA A 86 -14.10 -12.22 -4.57
C ALA A 86 -12.76 -11.67 -5.03
N TYR A 87 -12.05 -12.44 -5.83
CA TYR A 87 -10.80 -11.99 -6.44
C TYR A 87 -10.59 -12.60 -7.82
N VAL A 88 -9.78 -11.92 -8.62
CA VAL A 88 -9.16 -12.46 -9.83
C VAL A 88 -7.70 -12.05 -9.83
N GLU A 89 -6.82 -12.99 -10.11
CA GLU A 89 -5.37 -12.79 -10.15
C GLU A 89 -4.82 -12.93 -11.57
N GLN A 90 -3.58 -12.43 -11.79
CA GLN A 90 -2.88 -12.47 -13.07
C GLN A 90 -3.65 -11.76 -14.20
N VAL A 91 -4.24 -10.60 -13.88
CA VAL A 91 -5.00 -9.80 -14.84
C VAL A 91 -4.05 -8.97 -15.69
N ASP A 92 -3.96 -9.31 -16.97
CA ASP A 92 -3.19 -8.53 -17.95
C ASP A 92 -3.80 -7.14 -18.19
N ASN A 93 -2.99 -6.18 -18.60
CA ASN A 93 -3.44 -4.80 -18.84
C ASN A 93 -4.64 -4.71 -19.80
N ALA A 94 -4.73 -5.59 -20.80
CA ALA A 94 -5.82 -5.62 -21.77
C ALA A 94 -7.16 -6.06 -21.15
N ASP A 95 -7.13 -6.82 -20.07
CA ASP A 95 -8.29 -7.45 -19.44
C ASP A 95 -8.78 -6.69 -18.18
N GLN A 96 -8.06 -5.66 -17.74
CA GLN A 96 -8.35 -4.93 -16.49
C GLN A 96 -9.77 -4.32 -16.47
N THR A 97 -10.16 -3.65 -17.56
CA THR A 97 -11.50 -3.03 -17.68
C THR A 97 -12.61 -4.08 -17.53
N GLU A 98 -12.47 -5.21 -18.21
CA GLU A 98 -13.47 -6.28 -18.17
C GLU A 98 -13.51 -6.97 -16.80
N ALA A 99 -12.36 -7.21 -16.18
CA ALA A 99 -12.28 -7.80 -14.84
C ALA A 99 -13.00 -6.94 -13.78
N LEU A 100 -12.79 -5.62 -13.80
CA LEU A 100 -13.47 -4.69 -12.90
C LEU A 100 -14.99 -4.61 -13.20
N ALA A 101 -15.36 -4.54 -14.49
CA ALA A 101 -16.77 -4.50 -14.92
C ALA A 101 -17.51 -5.78 -14.54
N ASP A 102 -16.86 -6.94 -14.62
CA ASP A 102 -17.46 -8.21 -14.22
C ASP A 102 -17.85 -8.24 -12.75
N PHE A 103 -17.00 -7.75 -11.86
CA PHE A 103 -17.33 -7.63 -10.44
C PHE A 103 -18.50 -6.66 -10.21
N ALA A 104 -18.51 -5.51 -10.87
CA ALA A 104 -19.60 -4.54 -10.76
C ALA A 104 -20.92 -5.15 -11.25
N ARG A 105 -20.93 -5.88 -12.39
CA ARG A 105 -22.11 -6.61 -12.90
C ARG A 105 -22.62 -7.69 -11.95
N GLN A 106 -21.74 -8.32 -11.19
CA GLN A 106 -22.10 -9.31 -10.16
C GLN A 106 -22.66 -8.64 -8.89
N GLY A 107 -22.61 -7.31 -8.79
CA GLY A 107 -23.17 -6.55 -7.68
C GLY A 107 -22.22 -6.33 -6.50
N TYR A 108 -20.91 -6.50 -6.68
CA TYR A 108 -19.93 -6.09 -5.66
C TYR A 108 -19.97 -4.56 -5.51
N GLY A 109 -20.18 -4.10 -4.29
CA GLY A 109 -20.34 -2.67 -4.02
C GLY A 109 -19.02 -1.91 -3.92
N LEU A 110 -17.93 -2.57 -3.56
CA LEU A 110 -16.57 -2.03 -3.62
C LEU A 110 -15.69 -2.95 -4.46
N VAL A 111 -15.11 -2.39 -5.54
CA VAL A 111 -14.24 -3.12 -6.48
C VAL A 111 -12.86 -2.50 -6.46
N VAL A 112 -11.84 -3.30 -6.11
CA VAL A 112 -10.46 -2.86 -5.95
C VAL A 112 -9.63 -3.24 -7.17
N GLY A 113 -8.95 -2.27 -7.79
CA GLY A 113 -7.89 -2.48 -8.79
C GLY A 113 -6.52 -2.35 -8.13
N HIS A 114 -5.76 -3.45 -8.04
CA HIS A 114 -4.52 -3.50 -7.27
C HIS A 114 -3.30 -3.10 -8.07
N GLY A 115 -2.92 -1.85 -7.99
CA GLY A 115 -1.80 -1.23 -8.68
C GLY A 115 -2.21 -0.06 -9.55
N GLY A 116 -1.36 0.96 -9.67
CA GLY A 116 -1.65 2.17 -10.45
C GLY A 116 -1.91 1.93 -11.95
N GLN A 117 -1.54 0.75 -12.47
CA GLN A 117 -1.88 0.37 -13.85
C GLN A 117 -3.39 0.18 -14.07
N PHE A 118 -4.19 0.00 -13.01
CA PHE A 118 -5.65 -0.09 -13.11
C PHE A 118 -6.34 1.27 -13.19
N ASP A 119 -5.65 2.39 -13.00
CA ASP A 119 -6.25 3.73 -12.92
C ASP A 119 -7.15 4.03 -14.13
N ALA A 120 -6.64 3.85 -15.36
CA ALA A 120 -7.40 4.12 -16.57
C ALA A 120 -8.62 3.20 -16.73
N ALA A 121 -8.50 1.93 -16.31
CA ALA A 121 -9.61 0.97 -16.33
C ALA A 121 -10.68 1.35 -15.32
N ILE A 122 -10.28 1.79 -14.11
CA ILE A 122 -11.19 2.28 -13.06
C ILE A 122 -11.96 3.50 -13.56
N GLU A 123 -11.28 4.53 -14.08
CA GLU A 123 -11.92 5.74 -14.60
C GLU A 123 -12.95 5.43 -15.71
N GLN A 124 -12.66 4.45 -16.56
CA GLN A 124 -13.55 4.03 -17.61
C GLN A 124 -14.77 3.28 -17.06
N VAL A 125 -14.58 2.27 -16.20
CA VAL A 125 -15.65 1.42 -15.69
C VAL A 125 -16.57 2.18 -14.73
N ALA A 126 -16.04 3.10 -13.95
CA ALA A 126 -16.81 3.91 -13.00
C ALA A 126 -17.94 4.70 -13.67
N LEU A 127 -17.78 5.10 -14.94
CA LEU A 127 -18.82 5.80 -15.71
C LEU A 127 -20.03 4.91 -16.01
N ASP A 128 -19.81 3.60 -16.20
CA ASP A 128 -20.83 2.64 -16.58
C ASP A 128 -21.54 2.02 -15.35
N PHE A 129 -20.94 2.12 -14.16
CA PHE A 129 -21.42 1.51 -12.92
C PHE A 129 -21.47 2.53 -11.76
N PRO A 130 -22.35 3.53 -11.81
CA PRO A 130 -22.41 4.58 -10.79
C PRO A 130 -22.84 4.09 -9.40
N GLU A 131 -23.44 2.90 -9.29
CA GLU A 131 -23.85 2.27 -8.04
C GLU A 131 -22.71 1.50 -7.33
N ALA A 132 -21.63 1.19 -8.04
CA ALA A 132 -20.44 0.60 -7.46
C ALA A 132 -19.40 1.68 -7.15
N PHE A 133 -18.58 1.44 -6.13
CA PHE A 133 -17.44 2.27 -5.82
C PHE A 133 -16.14 1.54 -6.21
N PHE A 134 -15.21 2.25 -6.83
CA PHE A 134 -13.94 1.66 -7.27
C PHE A 134 -12.77 2.23 -6.48
N LEU A 135 -11.85 1.37 -6.05
CA LEU A 135 -10.66 1.76 -5.31
C LEU A 135 -9.39 1.36 -6.06
N GLY A 136 -8.64 2.33 -6.56
CA GLY A 136 -7.29 2.11 -7.07
C GLY A 136 -6.28 2.00 -5.93
N VAL A 137 -5.34 1.07 -6.04
CA VAL A 137 -4.24 0.92 -5.08
C VAL A 137 -2.95 1.44 -5.69
N ASN A 138 -2.25 2.34 -5.00
CA ASN A 138 -1.07 3.06 -5.51
C ASN A 138 -1.30 3.84 -6.81
N GLY A 139 -2.57 4.21 -7.06
CA GLY A 139 -2.97 5.06 -8.16
C GLY A 139 -2.85 6.55 -7.86
N ASP A 140 -3.31 7.36 -8.83
CA ASP A 140 -3.36 8.82 -8.71
C ASP A 140 -4.70 9.40 -9.20
N ILE A 141 -5.79 8.68 -8.95
CA ILE A 141 -7.15 8.96 -9.40
C ILE A 141 -8.10 9.33 -8.26
N ALA A 142 -9.12 10.13 -8.58
CA ALA A 142 -10.25 10.43 -7.69
C ALA A 142 -11.43 10.97 -8.52
N GLY A 143 -12.66 10.56 -8.19
CA GLY A 143 -13.89 10.97 -8.87
C GLY A 143 -15.12 10.67 -8.02
N ASP A 144 -16.32 10.80 -8.57
CA ASP A 144 -17.55 10.71 -7.78
C ASP A 144 -17.77 9.35 -7.11
N ASN A 145 -17.43 8.25 -7.81
CA ASN A 145 -17.56 6.88 -7.33
C ASN A 145 -16.24 6.08 -7.43
N TYR A 146 -15.11 6.76 -7.41
CA TYR A 146 -13.81 6.13 -7.32
C TYR A 146 -12.80 6.97 -6.54
N ALA A 147 -11.86 6.28 -5.92
CA ALA A 147 -10.79 6.83 -5.12
C ALA A 147 -9.50 6.07 -5.37
N CYS A 148 -8.39 6.55 -4.84
CA CYS A 148 -7.22 5.69 -4.66
C CYS A 148 -6.73 5.70 -3.21
N VAL A 149 -6.10 4.60 -2.80
CA VAL A 149 -5.32 4.50 -1.57
C VAL A 149 -3.87 4.24 -1.93
N ARG A 150 -2.97 4.99 -1.34
CA ARG A 150 -1.52 4.85 -1.55
C ARG A 150 -0.73 5.17 -0.31
N THR A 151 0.45 4.59 -0.21
CA THR A 151 1.40 4.97 0.83
C THR A 151 2.26 6.15 0.38
N ASN A 152 2.60 7.05 1.30
CA ASN A 152 3.63 8.09 1.07
C ASN A 152 5.02 7.45 1.18
N TYR A 153 5.31 6.55 0.23
CA TYR A 153 6.45 5.67 0.31
C TYR A 153 7.80 6.40 0.13
N ASN A 154 7.77 7.62 -0.43
CA ASN A 154 8.96 8.48 -0.50
C ASN A 154 9.56 8.77 0.89
N GLN A 155 8.74 8.83 1.95
CA GLN A 155 9.22 8.94 3.32
C GLN A 155 10.13 7.77 3.70
N MET A 156 9.66 6.54 3.45
CA MET A 156 10.43 5.33 3.77
C MET A 156 11.69 5.21 2.93
N LEU A 157 11.64 5.60 1.63
CA LEU A 157 12.84 5.57 0.77
C LEU A 157 13.89 6.59 1.21
N TYR A 158 13.47 7.80 1.59
CA TYR A 158 14.38 8.79 2.15
C TYR A 158 15.09 8.27 3.40
N LEU A 159 14.33 7.74 4.36
CA LEU A 159 14.89 7.16 5.60
C LEU A 159 15.76 5.93 5.33
N SER A 160 15.39 5.10 4.36
CA SER A 160 16.19 3.96 3.90
C SER A 160 17.52 4.41 3.28
N GLY A 161 17.50 5.51 2.52
CA GLY A 161 18.70 6.16 2.00
C GLY A 161 19.64 6.62 3.12
N MET A 162 19.08 7.23 4.19
CA MET A 162 19.86 7.62 5.36
C MET A 162 20.54 6.43 6.02
N ILE A 163 19.78 5.34 6.29
CA ILE A 163 20.33 4.10 6.88
C ILE A 163 21.42 3.53 5.98
N GLY A 164 21.14 3.39 4.67
CA GLY A 164 22.07 2.84 3.71
C GLY A 164 23.37 3.63 3.64
N ALA A 165 23.33 4.96 3.58
CA ALA A 165 24.51 5.82 3.52
C ALA A 165 25.33 5.78 4.80
N ALA A 166 24.70 5.68 5.97
CA ALA A 166 25.39 5.51 7.25
C ALA A 166 26.18 4.20 7.32
N MET A 167 25.64 3.12 6.71
CA MET A 167 26.23 1.78 6.74
C MET A 167 27.16 1.49 5.57
N SER A 168 27.06 2.24 4.47
CA SER A 168 27.88 2.06 3.28
C SER A 168 29.32 2.49 3.50
N GLN A 169 30.25 1.64 3.08
CA GLN A 169 31.70 1.95 3.06
C GLN A 169 32.12 2.57 1.71
N SER A 170 31.54 2.08 0.62
CA SER A 170 31.83 2.57 -0.74
C SER A 170 31.17 3.90 -1.08
N LYS A 171 30.15 4.28 -0.31
CA LYS A 171 29.24 5.39 -0.57
C LYS A 171 28.42 5.25 -1.87
N LYS A 172 28.36 4.04 -2.39
CA LYS A 172 27.56 3.67 -3.57
C LYS A 172 26.43 2.75 -3.15
N LEU A 173 25.21 3.26 -3.25
CA LEU A 173 23.98 2.54 -2.99
C LEU A 173 23.23 2.27 -4.29
N ALA A 174 22.31 1.33 -4.27
CA ALA A 174 21.38 1.13 -5.38
C ALA A 174 19.93 1.04 -4.92
N TYR A 175 19.04 1.61 -5.73
CA TYR A 175 17.62 1.34 -5.74
C TYR A 175 17.32 0.43 -6.93
N LEU A 176 16.97 -0.83 -6.68
CA LEU A 176 16.68 -1.85 -7.70
C LEU A 176 15.18 -2.13 -7.73
N ALA A 177 14.49 -1.73 -8.78
CA ALA A 177 13.05 -1.91 -8.93
C ALA A 177 12.67 -2.76 -10.15
N GLY A 178 11.45 -3.31 -10.15
CA GLY A 178 10.94 -4.09 -11.26
C GLY A 178 10.72 -3.22 -12.50
N MET A 179 9.76 -2.31 -12.45
CA MET A 179 9.36 -1.49 -13.59
C MET A 179 9.71 -0.02 -13.38
N GLU A 180 10.00 0.69 -14.47
CA GLU A 180 10.24 2.13 -14.47
C GLU A 180 8.91 2.88 -14.61
N PHE A 181 8.27 3.21 -13.48
CA PHE A 181 7.10 4.05 -13.39
C PHE A 181 7.44 5.42 -12.79
N LYS A 182 6.53 6.40 -12.89
CA LYS A 182 6.67 7.69 -12.20
C LYS A 182 6.95 7.49 -10.71
N SER A 183 6.20 6.62 -10.03
CA SER A 183 6.35 6.35 -8.60
C SER A 183 7.70 5.72 -8.25
N THR A 184 8.18 4.75 -9.04
CA THR A 184 9.47 4.08 -8.79
C THR A 184 10.66 5.01 -9.08
N GLN A 185 10.55 5.91 -10.06
CA GLN A 185 11.54 6.97 -10.27
C GLN A 185 11.61 7.93 -9.08
N GLN A 186 10.46 8.39 -8.56
CA GLN A 186 10.36 9.24 -7.38
C GLN A 186 10.93 8.58 -6.13
N GLN A 187 10.68 7.30 -5.95
CA GLN A 187 11.22 6.50 -4.86
C GLN A 187 12.75 6.46 -4.89
N GLY A 188 13.35 6.18 -6.05
CA GLY A 188 14.80 6.21 -6.22
C GLY A 188 15.40 7.59 -5.91
N ALA A 189 14.73 8.66 -6.37
CA ALA A 189 15.13 10.03 -6.08
C ALA A 189 15.03 10.37 -4.57
N ALA A 190 13.96 9.93 -3.90
CA ALA A 190 13.81 10.12 -2.44
C ALA A 190 14.92 9.39 -1.67
N MET A 191 15.29 8.17 -2.09
CA MET A 191 16.39 7.43 -1.49
C MET A 191 17.73 8.17 -1.66
N ASP A 192 18.00 8.74 -2.83
CA ASP A 192 19.23 9.53 -3.09
C ASP A 192 19.28 10.79 -2.23
N LEU A 193 18.16 11.50 -2.10
CA LEU A 193 18.07 12.66 -1.21
C LEU A 193 18.33 12.30 0.26
N GLY A 194 17.78 11.20 0.74
CA GLY A 194 18.02 10.72 2.09
C GLY A 194 19.46 10.27 2.32
N ALA A 195 20.05 9.57 1.35
CA ALA A 195 21.45 9.18 1.40
C ALA A 195 22.37 10.39 1.50
N LYS A 196 22.16 11.40 0.68
CA LYS A 196 22.91 12.66 0.68
C LYS A 196 22.70 13.51 1.93
N ALA A 197 21.52 13.43 2.54
CA ALA A 197 21.26 14.10 3.82
C ALA A 197 22.07 13.48 4.97
N MET A 198 22.33 12.17 4.93
CA MET A 198 23.18 11.47 5.90
C MET A 198 24.65 11.62 5.59
N ASP A 199 25.05 11.46 4.33
CA ASP A 199 26.42 11.61 3.84
C ASP A 199 26.40 12.26 2.45
N PRO A 200 26.85 13.54 2.30
CA PRO A 200 26.84 14.24 1.02
C PRO A 200 27.69 13.58 -0.09
N SER A 201 28.56 12.63 0.25
CA SER A 201 29.36 11.86 -0.71
C SER A 201 28.66 10.59 -1.19
N ALA A 202 27.51 10.24 -0.60
CA ALA A 202 26.74 9.07 -1.01
C ALA A 202 26.05 9.29 -2.37
N GLU A 203 25.97 8.24 -3.15
CA GLU A 203 25.34 8.20 -4.47
C GLU A 203 24.38 7.01 -4.55
N VAL A 204 23.18 7.22 -5.05
CA VAL A 204 22.21 6.14 -5.29
C VAL A 204 22.00 5.95 -6.78
N VAL A 205 22.31 4.75 -7.27
CA VAL A 205 22.05 4.32 -8.64
C VAL A 205 20.67 3.67 -8.70
N SER A 206 19.73 4.24 -9.46
CA SER A 206 18.44 3.60 -9.77
C SER A 206 18.59 2.66 -10.96
N SER A 207 18.14 1.40 -10.79
CA SER A 207 18.17 0.35 -11.82
C SER A 207 16.81 -0.34 -11.91
N PHE A 208 16.37 -0.67 -13.12
CA PHE A 208 15.07 -1.27 -13.39
C PHE A 208 15.23 -2.58 -14.16
N VAL A 209 14.67 -3.67 -13.61
CA VAL A 209 14.78 -5.03 -14.17
C VAL A 209 13.92 -5.21 -15.42
N GLY A 210 12.81 -4.48 -15.51
CA GLY A 210 11.78 -4.60 -16.54
C GLY A 210 10.63 -5.56 -16.13
N ASP A 211 10.73 -6.19 -14.95
CA ASP A 211 9.72 -7.08 -14.38
C ASP A 211 9.92 -7.19 -12.86
N PHE A 212 8.83 -7.27 -12.08
CA PHE A 212 8.92 -7.45 -10.62
C PHE A 212 9.18 -8.90 -10.21
N ASN A 213 8.95 -9.86 -11.12
CA ASN A 213 8.92 -11.29 -10.84
C ASN A 213 10.03 -12.10 -11.53
N ASP A 214 10.78 -11.51 -12.48
CA ASP A 214 11.86 -12.19 -13.20
C ASP A 214 13.08 -12.41 -12.30
N ILE A 215 13.11 -13.58 -11.66
CA ILE A 215 14.15 -13.98 -10.70
C ILE A 215 15.55 -13.93 -11.32
N ALA A 216 15.67 -14.37 -12.57
CA ALA A 216 16.99 -14.46 -13.22
C ALA A 216 17.54 -13.07 -13.51
N LYS A 217 16.74 -12.18 -14.11
CA LYS A 217 17.16 -10.81 -14.41
C LYS A 217 17.40 -9.97 -13.16
N ALA A 218 16.55 -10.13 -12.13
CA ALA A 218 16.73 -9.42 -10.87
C ALA A 218 18.05 -9.79 -10.20
N LYS A 219 18.37 -11.09 -10.14
CA LYS A 219 19.65 -11.58 -9.63
C LYS A 219 20.83 -11.08 -10.46
N GLU A 220 20.75 -11.12 -11.79
CA GLU A 220 21.78 -10.60 -12.68
C GLU A 220 22.03 -9.11 -12.45
N SER A 221 20.95 -8.32 -12.35
CA SER A 221 21.01 -6.88 -12.07
C SER A 221 21.69 -6.60 -10.71
N ALA A 222 21.33 -7.35 -9.67
CA ALA A 222 21.96 -7.22 -8.37
C ALA A 222 23.45 -7.52 -8.43
N LEU A 223 23.85 -8.61 -9.09
CA LEU A 223 25.26 -8.98 -9.25
C LEU A 223 26.05 -7.93 -10.04
N ALA A 224 25.44 -7.32 -11.08
CA ALA A 224 26.06 -6.25 -11.84
C ALA A 224 26.28 -4.99 -10.98
N LEU A 225 25.30 -4.62 -10.15
CA LEU A 225 25.41 -3.51 -9.19
C LEU A 225 26.51 -3.76 -8.18
N ILE A 226 26.56 -4.97 -7.59
CA ILE A 226 27.64 -5.39 -6.68
C ILE A 226 29.01 -5.29 -7.35
N ALA A 227 29.13 -5.80 -8.58
CA ALA A 227 30.38 -5.73 -9.35
C ALA A 227 30.81 -4.29 -9.67
N SER A 228 29.88 -3.33 -9.73
CA SER A 228 30.16 -1.91 -9.92
C SER A 228 30.62 -1.19 -8.65
N GLY A 229 30.65 -1.90 -7.52
CA GLY A 229 31.09 -1.39 -6.21
C GLY A 229 29.95 -0.86 -5.33
N VAL A 230 28.68 -1.17 -5.65
CA VAL A 230 27.54 -0.94 -4.75
C VAL A 230 27.66 -1.88 -3.56
N ASP A 231 27.49 -1.36 -2.34
CA ASP A 231 27.57 -2.13 -1.09
C ASP A 231 26.30 -2.04 -0.22
N VAL A 232 25.25 -1.34 -0.71
CA VAL A 232 23.90 -1.37 -0.14
C VAL A 232 22.86 -1.37 -1.25
N ILE A 233 21.94 -2.36 -1.27
CA ILE A 233 20.85 -2.43 -2.24
C ILE A 233 19.51 -2.36 -1.51
N PHE A 234 18.68 -1.36 -1.87
CA PHE A 234 17.25 -1.38 -1.62
C PHE A 234 16.56 -2.01 -2.82
N HIS A 235 15.68 -2.99 -2.62
CA HIS A 235 14.88 -3.56 -3.70
C HIS A 235 13.41 -3.15 -3.63
N ASN A 236 12.80 -2.95 -4.80
CA ASN A 236 11.36 -2.86 -4.97
C ASN A 236 10.93 -3.92 -6.02
N LEU A 237 10.83 -5.16 -5.55
CA LEU A 237 10.58 -6.37 -6.32
C LEU A 237 9.58 -7.25 -5.56
N ASP A 238 8.91 -8.16 -6.28
CA ASP A 238 7.97 -9.14 -5.72
C ASP A 238 8.64 -10.53 -5.60
N ASN A 239 8.20 -11.54 -6.37
CA ASN A 239 8.75 -12.90 -6.32
C ASN A 239 10.27 -12.98 -6.54
N SER A 240 10.86 -11.99 -7.18
CA SER A 240 12.31 -11.96 -7.43
C SER A 240 13.13 -11.41 -6.26
N ALA A 241 12.52 -10.83 -5.25
CA ALA A 241 13.18 -10.23 -4.09
C ALA A 241 14.12 -11.19 -3.34
N PRO A 242 13.73 -12.43 -3.00
CA PRO A 242 14.62 -13.35 -2.26
C PRO A 242 15.94 -13.62 -2.96
N ALA A 243 15.95 -13.67 -4.30
CA ALA A 243 17.17 -13.91 -5.06
C ALA A 243 18.17 -12.75 -4.99
N VAL A 244 17.65 -11.51 -4.90
CA VAL A 244 18.48 -10.31 -4.71
C VAL A 244 19.04 -10.26 -3.30
N LEU A 245 18.22 -10.48 -2.28
CA LEU A 245 18.61 -10.47 -0.88
C LEU A 245 19.71 -11.52 -0.59
N GLN A 246 19.52 -12.75 -1.10
CA GLN A 246 20.51 -13.82 -0.98
C GLN A 246 21.80 -13.51 -1.76
N ALA A 247 21.72 -12.81 -2.89
CA ALA A 247 22.91 -12.38 -3.63
C ALA A 247 23.71 -11.33 -2.84
N CYS A 248 23.03 -10.39 -2.15
CA CYS A 248 23.69 -9.44 -1.26
C CYS A 248 24.39 -10.14 -0.08
N GLU A 249 23.71 -11.08 0.57
CA GLU A 249 24.30 -11.85 1.67
C GLU A 249 25.52 -12.66 1.23
N ALA A 250 25.41 -13.37 0.09
CA ALA A 250 26.51 -14.14 -0.46
C ALA A 250 27.73 -13.27 -0.86
N ALA A 251 27.50 -12.01 -1.20
CA ALA A 251 28.54 -11.04 -1.54
C ALA A 251 29.09 -10.29 -0.31
N GLY A 252 28.49 -10.45 0.87
CA GLY A 252 28.87 -9.74 2.09
C GLY A 252 28.59 -8.24 2.04
N ILE A 253 27.55 -7.82 1.30
CA ILE A 253 27.05 -6.45 1.25
C ILE A 253 25.71 -6.33 1.93
N TYR A 254 25.28 -5.11 2.22
CA TYR A 254 23.99 -4.87 2.86
C TYR A 254 22.83 -4.80 1.88
N ALA A 255 21.63 -5.07 2.41
CA ALA A 255 20.36 -4.90 1.73
C ALA A 255 19.34 -4.23 2.64
N ILE A 256 18.28 -3.63 2.04
CA ILE A 256 17.11 -3.17 2.75
C ILE A 256 15.89 -3.86 2.11
N GLY A 257 15.10 -4.54 2.96
CA GLY A 257 13.89 -5.25 2.57
C GLY A 257 12.73 -4.31 2.26
N ASN A 258 11.66 -4.84 1.65
CA ASN A 258 10.53 -4.07 1.15
C ASN A 258 9.19 -4.76 1.42
N ASN A 259 8.12 -3.99 1.55
CA ASN A 259 6.71 -4.37 1.74
C ASN A 259 6.42 -5.05 3.09
N VAL A 260 7.16 -6.10 3.43
CA VAL A 260 7.03 -6.89 4.66
C VAL A 260 8.37 -6.97 5.37
N ASP A 261 8.38 -7.45 6.62
CA ASP A 261 9.66 -7.74 7.30
C ASP A 261 10.32 -8.97 6.67
N GLN A 262 11.41 -8.75 5.97
CA GLN A 262 12.15 -9.77 5.23
C GLN A 262 13.45 -10.20 5.94
N PHE A 263 13.66 -9.78 7.19
CA PHE A 263 14.91 -9.97 7.93
C PHE A 263 15.40 -11.43 7.88
N GLU A 264 14.50 -12.40 8.05
CA GLU A 264 14.84 -13.82 8.09
C GLU A 264 15.30 -14.40 6.73
N LEU A 265 15.07 -13.67 5.61
CA LEU A 265 15.49 -14.15 4.28
C LEU A 265 17.00 -14.03 4.04
N ALA A 266 17.66 -13.05 4.68
CA ALA A 266 19.10 -12.81 4.60
C ALA A 266 19.58 -12.00 5.83
N PRO A 267 19.62 -12.61 7.03
CA PRO A 267 19.83 -11.89 8.29
C PRO A 267 21.22 -11.25 8.43
N GLU A 268 22.22 -11.73 7.68
CA GLU A 268 23.56 -11.12 7.68
C GLU A 268 23.64 -9.89 6.76
N ALA A 269 22.73 -9.77 5.77
CA ALA A 269 22.74 -8.68 4.80
C ALA A 269 21.68 -7.61 5.13
N ILE A 270 20.47 -8.00 5.55
CA ILE A 270 19.36 -7.07 5.70
C ILE A 270 19.58 -6.17 6.91
N LEU A 271 19.69 -4.85 6.66
CA LEU A 271 19.80 -3.82 7.71
C LEU A 271 18.47 -3.63 8.43
N THR A 272 17.39 -3.59 7.69
CA THR A 272 15.98 -3.53 8.11
C THR A 272 15.11 -3.71 6.88
N SER A 273 13.77 -3.68 7.05
CA SER A 273 12.81 -3.69 5.95
C SER A 273 11.90 -2.47 6.02
N ALA A 274 11.69 -1.80 4.90
CA ALA A 274 10.70 -0.74 4.76
C ALA A 274 9.30 -1.36 4.56
N ILE A 275 8.52 -1.43 5.63
CA ILE A 275 7.19 -2.06 5.63
C ILE A 275 6.14 -1.06 5.17
N GLN A 276 5.26 -1.51 4.27
CA GLN A 276 4.00 -0.84 3.92
C GLN A 276 2.86 -1.88 3.91
N ASP A 277 2.03 -1.89 4.94
CA ASP A 277 0.83 -2.75 4.97
C ASP A 277 -0.28 -2.14 4.11
N ILE A 278 -0.13 -2.26 2.79
CA ILE A 278 -1.16 -1.80 1.85
C ILE A 278 -2.47 -2.57 2.03
N GLY A 279 -2.41 -3.81 2.48
CA GLY A 279 -3.60 -4.59 2.82
C GLY A 279 -4.36 -3.98 4.00
N GLY A 280 -3.65 -3.49 5.03
CA GLY A 280 -4.24 -2.72 6.12
C GLY A 280 -4.89 -1.44 5.63
N ALA A 281 -4.22 -0.72 4.73
CA ALA A 281 -4.75 0.49 4.11
C ALA A 281 -6.05 0.23 3.32
N ILE A 282 -6.10 -0.85 2.53
CA ILE A 282 -7.30 -1.29 1.83
C ILE A 282 -8.42 -1.60 2.85
N THR A 283 -8.09 -2.31 3.94
CA THR A 283 -9.05 -2.67 5.00
C THR A 283 -9.68 -1.42 5.62
N GLU A 284 -8.88 -0.39 5.89
CA GLU A 284 -9.39 0.87 6.47
C GLU A 284 -10.32 1.61 5.51
N VAL A 285 -9.97 1.69 4.22
CA VAL A 285 -10.84 2.33 3.22
C VAL A 285 -12.11 1.52 2.96
N ALA A 286 -12.03 0.18 2.98
CA ALA A 286 -13.21 -0.68 2.87
C ALA A 286 -14.19 -0.48 4.04
N ALA A 287 -13.69 -0.23 5.25
CA ALA A 287 -14.54 0.11 6.39
C ALA A 287 -15.31 1.42 6.18
N LEU A 288 -14.72 2.44 5.54
CA LEU A 288 -15.43 3.68 5.16
C LEU A 288 -16.52 3.40 4.14
N SER A 289 -16.29 2.49 3.19
CA SER A 289 -17.32 2.10 2.22
C SER A 289 -18.51 1.43 2.91
N ALA A 290 -18.29 0.58 3.89
CA ALA A 290 -19.36 -0.09 4.64
C ALA A 290 -20.21 0.86 5.47
N THR A 291 -19.67 2.01 5.91
CA THR A 291 -20.42 3.06 6.64
C THR A 291 -20.99 4.14 5.73
N GLY A 292 -20.72 4.08 4.41
CA GLY A 292 -21.11 5.11 3.46
C GLY A 292 -20.30 6.42 3.59
N GLU A 293 -19.16 6.35 4.27
CA GLU A 293 -18.26 7.50 4.50
C GLU A 293 -17.09 7.56 3.50
N ILE A 294 -17.04 6.61 2.56
CA ILE A 294 -16.04 6.64 1.50
C ILE A 294 -16.28 7.82 0.57
N GLU A 295 -15.24 8.54 0.24
CA GLU A 295 -15.28 9.72 -0.63
C GLU A 295 -14.36 9.51 -1.83
N GLY A 296 -14.70 10.11 -2.95
CA GLY A 296 -13.89 10.13 -4.16
C GLY A 296 -12.66 11.02 -4.02
N LYS A 297 -11.66 10.57 -3.26
CA LYS A 297 -10.42 11.30 -2.97
C LYS A 297 -9.20 10.39 -2.95
N LYS A 298 -8.03 11.01 -2.83
CA LYS A 298 -6.77 10.30 -2.64
C LYS A 298 -6.51 10.09 -1.14
N TYR A 299 -6.60 8.85 -0.70
CA TYR A 299 -6.23 8.43 0.66
C TYR A 299 -4.72 8.18 0.69
N VAL A 300 -3.98 9.01 1.38
CA VAL A 300 -2.52 8.88 1.50
C VAL A 300 -2.16 8.51 2.92
N ILE A 301 -1.41 7.43 3.08
CA ILE A 301 -0.98 6.85 4.35
C ILE A 301 0.55 6.93 4.42
N GLY A 302 1.08 7.41 5.52
CA GLY A 302 2.50 7.56 5.73
C GLY A 302 2.93 7.17 7.15
N LEU A 303 4.04 7.73 7.59
CA LEU A 303 4.61 7.48 8.92
C LEU A 303 3.71 7.89 10.08
N GLU A 304 2.67 8.70 9.84
CA GLU A 304 1.62 9.02 10.81
C GLU A 304 0.75 7.82 11.20
N SER A 305 0.81 6.73 10.42
CA SER A 305 0.16 5.43 10.66
C SER A 305 1.21 4.34 10.86
N PRO A 306 1.90 4.29 12.00
CA PRO A 306 3.06 3.40 12.22
C PRO A 306 2.69 1.91 12.23
N GLU A 307 1.42 1.57 12.37
CA GLU A 307 0.92 0.20 12.19
C GLU A 307 0.93 -0.23 10.72
N LEU A 308 0.86 0.72 9.77
CA LEU A 308 0.82 0.45 8.34
C LEU A 308 2.16 0.76 7.65
N VAL A 309 2.85 1.82 8.10
CA VAL A 309 4.12 2.27 7.48
C VAL A 309 5.18 2.43 8.56
N ARG A 310 6.19 1.58 8.54
CA ARG A 310 7.28 1.56 9.53
C ARG A 310 8.47 0.77 9.05
N PHE A 311 9.56 0.81 9.80
CA PHE A 311 10.64 -0.17 9.66
C PHE A 311 10.30 -1.49 10.36
N GLY A 312 10.82 -2.59 9.82
CA GLY A 312 10.79 -3.92 10.41
C GLY A 312 11.93 -4.14 11.41
N THR A 313 12.32 -5.41 11.55
CA THR A 313 13.45 -5.82 12.39
C THR A 313 14.73 -5.12 11.94
N PHE A 314 15.44 -4.49 12.88
CA PHE A 314 16.75 -3.90 12.63
C PHE A 314 17.86 -4.91 12.89
N ASN A 315 18.82 -4.98 11.96
CA ASN A 315 20.08 -5.68 12.19
C ASN A 315 20.84 -5.03 13.33
N GLN A 316 21.52 -5.86 14.14
CA GLN A 316 22.37 -5.38 15.24
C GLN A 316 23.57 -4.56 14.77
N ALA A 317 23.97 -4.71 13.51
CA ALA A 317 25.01 -3.89 12.89
C ALA A 317 24.63 -2.42 12.74
N VAL A 318 23.32 -2.08 12.69
CA VAL A 318 22.85 -0.69 12.60
C VAL A 318 23.01 -0.01 13.97
N PRO A 319 23.90 0.98 14.10
CA PRO A 319 24.19 1.63 15.38
C PRO A 319 22.94 2.34 15.94
N PRO A 320 22.77 2.39 17.27
CA PRO A 320 21.64 3.12 17.89
C PRO A 320 21.56 4.58 17.46
N GLU A 321 22.70 5.27 17.34
CA GLU A 321 22.79 6.67 16.92
C GLU A 321 22.27 6.91 15.48
N VAL A 322 22.40 5.93 14.59
CA VAL A 322 21.83 5.98 13.24
C VAL A 322 20.30 5.89 13.34
N ARG A 323 19.79 4.99 14.17
CA ARG A 323 18.34 4.83 14.38
C ARG A 323 17.74 6.11 14.97
N GLU A 324 18.37 6.69 15.99
CA GLU A 324 17.94 7.94 16.63
C GLU A 324 17.87 9.10 15.61
N GLN A 325 18.87 9.21 14.71
CA GLN A 325 18.83 10.23 13.65
C GLN A 325 17.70 10.02 12.67
N VAL A 326 17.47 8.76 12.26
CA VAL A 326 16.37 8.38 11.35
C VAL A 326 15.01 8.64 12.00
N ASP A 327 14.84 8.28 13.27
CA ASP A 327 13.62 8.51 14.04
C ASP A 327 13.32 10.01 14.20
N ALA A 328 14.35 10.84 14.40
CA ALA A 328 14.18 12.29 14.48
C ALA A 328 13.67 12.88 13.15
N VAL A 329 14.21 12.43 12.02
CA VAL A 329 13.74 12.86 10.69
C VAL A 329 12.34 12.32 10.40
N ALA A 330 12.04 11.08 10.79
CA ALA A 330 10.70 10.52 10.69
C ALA A 330 9.67 11.36 11.49
N ALA A 331 10.03 11.81 12.69
CA ALA A 331 9.19 12.70 13.49
C ALA A 331 8.96 14.06 12.81
N ASP A 332 9.96 14.60 12.13
CA ASP A 332 9.80 15.84 11.36
C ASP A 332 8.90 15.63 10.13
N MET A 333 8.94 14.47 9.48
CA MET A 333 8.00 14.12 8.41
C MET A 333 6.55 13.98 8.92
N VAL A 334 6.35 13.33 10.08
CA VAL A 334 5.03 13.22 10.71
C VAL A 334 4.47 14.60 11.13
N ALA A 335 5.34 15.50 11.52
CA ALA A 335 4.99 16.90 11.91
C ALA A 335 4.86 17.86 10.71
N ASP A 336 4.95 17.38 9.48
CA ASP A 336 4.96 18.17 8.24
C ASP A 336 6.08 19.23 8.13
N LYS A 337 7.14 19.08 8.91
CA LYS A 337 8.32 19.95 8.80
C LYS A 337 9.22 19.55 7.63
N LEU A 338 9.20 18.27 7.24
CA LEU A 338 9.86 17.74 6.07
C LEU A 338 8.83 17.03 5.20
N THR A 339 8.62 17.54 4.00
CA THR A 339 7.67 17.01 3.02
C THR A 339 8.32 16.83 1.65
N PHE A 340 7.62 16.17 0.72
CA PHE A 340 8.09 15.99 -0.65
C PHE A 340 7.16 16.67 -1.63
N GLU A 341 7.73 17.35 -2.61
CA GLU A 341 7.01 17.85 -3.79
C GLU A 341 7.52 17.12 -5.05
N ASP A 342 6.56 16.77 -5.91
CA ASP A 342 6.85 16.18 -7.22
C ASP A 342 7.64 17.15 -8.07
N THR A 343 8.69 16.66 -8.74
CA THR A 343 9.51 17.39 -9.68
C THR A 343 9.86 16.52 -10.87
N GLU A 344 10.55 17.09 -11.84
CA GLU A 344 11.15 16.37 -12.96
C GLU A 344 12.62 16.75 -13.07
N GLU A 345 13.48 15.75 -13.21
CA GLU A 345 14.90 15.94 -13.37
C GLU A 345 15.42 15.09 -14.54
N ASN A 346 16.06 15.71 -15.51
CA ASN A 346 16.58 15.02 -16.71
C ASN A 346 15.53 14.20 -17.48
N GLY A 347 14.27 14.67 -17.53
CA GLY A 347 13.17 13.98 -18.22
C GLY A 347 12.62 12.77 -17.45
N LYS A 348 12.97 12.63 -16.17
CA LYS A 348 12.44 11.59 -15.26
C LYS A 348 11.70 12.22 -14.08
N ALA A 349 10.67 11.52 -13.61
CA ALA A 349 9.98 11.93 -12.41
C ALA A 349 10.93 11.88 -11.21
N SER A 350 10.88 12.91 -10.39
CA SER A 350 11.73 13.09 -9.21
C SER A 350 10.91 13.70 -8.08
N VAL A 351 11.54 13.89 -6.93
CA VAL A 351 10.99 14.64 -5.80
C VAL A 351 12.04 15.58 -5.26
N LYS A 352 11.58 16.66 -4.63
CA LYS A 352 12.44 17.54 -3.82
C LYS A 352 11.93 17.58 -2.38
N VAL A 353 12.84 17.75 -1.45
CA VAL A 353 12.52 18.01 -0.04
C VAL A 353 12.08 19.46 0.14
N VAL A 354 11.01 19.64 0.89
CA VAL A 354 10.53 20.96 1.33
C VAL A 354 10.55 20.98 2.85
N MET A 355 11.24 21.99 3.40
CA MET A 355 11.30 22.25 4.85
C MET A 355 10.34 23.38 5.19
N SER A 356 9.48 23.21 6.18
CA SER A 356 8.53 24.20 6.67
C SER A 356 9.04 24.90 7.94
#